data_f99351ec57247dedf40d402d9eefed0c
#
_entry.id   f99351ec57247dedf40d402d9eefed0c
#
_cell.length_a   1.000
_cell.length_b   1.000
_cell.length_c   1.000
_cell.angle_alpha   90.00
_cell.angle_beta   90.00
_cell.angle_gamma   90.00
#
_symmetry.space_group_name_H-M   'P 1'
#
loop_
_entity.id
_entity.type
_entity.pdbx_description
1 polymer ?
#
loop_
_entity_poly.entity_id
_entity_poly.type
_entity_poly.pdbx_seq_one_letter_code
_entity_poly.pdbx_strand_id
1 'polypeptide(L)'
;MNFKDLHQAICTKLKEEISAIQTCEIYPSIRKELLAPALFVELVSLESGKDPGTEELALKARFEARIVIDSTIENAPIIVRSLASEVAKVVNKNTWNVENVSPGEFISAEIDGFRPELDAYSVWLIEWIHLLHIGRSIWKDSDIRQHKIVIGENVRE
;
A
#
# COMPACT_ATOMS: atom_id res chain seq x y z
N MET A 1 -1.15 1.13 -14.65
CA MET A 1 -0.79 1.07 -13.20
C MET A 1 -0.19 -0.27 -12.88
N ASN A 2 0.98 -0.28 -12.30
CA ASN A 2 1.61 -1.51 -11.84
C ASN A 2 1.58 -1.53 -10.30
N PHE A 3 0.75 -2.40 -9.73
CA PHE A 3 0.59 -2.47 -8.27
C PHE A 3 1.84 -2.97 -7.56
N LYS A 4 2.63 -3.81 -8.20
CA LYS A 4 3.91 -4.24 -7.65
C LYS A 4 4.85 -3.05 -7.45
N ASP A 5 4.95 -2.19 -8.45
CA ASP A 5 5.78 -0.98 -8.38
C ASP A 5 5.26 -0.01 -7.33
N LEU A 6 3.94 0.12 -7.22
CA LEU A 6 3.32 0.97 -6.21
C LEU A 6 3.64 0.46 -4.79
N HIS A 7 3.46 -0.84 -4.53
CA HIS A 7 3.81 -1.42 -3.23
C HIS A 7 5.30 -1.25 -2.92
N GLN A 8 6.15 -1.44 -3.91
CA GLN A 8 7.59 -1.28 -3.76
C GLN A 8 7.97 0.17 -3.43
N ALA A 9 7.33 1.13 -4.09
CA ALA A 9 7.53 2.56 -3.81
C ALA A 9 7.08 2.91 -2.38
N ILE A 10 5.95 2.38 -1.94
CA ILE A 10 5.45 2.56 -0.57
C ILE A 10 6.46 2.02 0.45
N CYS A 11 6.89 0.78 0.27
CA CYS A 11 7.85 0.15 1.19
C CYS A 11 9.20 0.86 1.20
N THR A 12 9.71 1.25 0.06
CA THR A 12 10.97 1.98 -0.04
C THR A 12 10.90 3.29 0.74
N LYS A 13 9.85 4.06 0.52
CA LYS A 13 9.68 5.36 1.18
C LYS A 13 9.51 5.21 2.70
N LEU A 14 8.72 4.25 3.13
CA LEU A 14 8.51 4.00 4.56
C LEU A 14 9.80 3.60 5.26
N LYS A 15 10.62 2.76 4.64
CA LYS A 15 11.93 2.37 5.20
C LYS A 15 12.92 3.54 5.23
N GLU A 16 12.89 4.41 4.24
CA GLU A 16 13.73 5.61 4.21
C GLU A 16 13.37 6.59 5.32
N GLU A 17 12.07 6.83 5.50
CA GLU A 17 11.59 7.82 6.46
C GLU A 17 11.58 7.31 7.90
N ILE A 18 11.46 6.01 8.09
CA ILE A 18 11.36 5.39 9.42
C ILE A 18 12.50 4.37 9.56
N SER A 19 13.64 4.84 10.03
CA SER A 19 14.86 4.02 10.08
C SER A 19 14.77 2.80 10.99
N ALA A 20 13.86 2.81 11.96
CA ALA A 20 13.65 1.69 12.87
C ALA A 20 13.05 0.46 12.18
N ILE A 21 12.37 0.63 11.06
CA ILE A 21 11.75 -0.47 10.33
C ILE A 21 12.82 -1.31 9.65
N GLN A 22 12.93 -2.58 10.04
CA GLN A 22 13.92 -3.51 9.49
C GLN A 22 13.40 -4.21 8.24
N THR A 23 12.09 -4.50 8.19
CA THR A 23 11.46 -5.22 7.08
C THR A 23 10.22 -4.47 6.63
N CYS A 24 10.06 -4.30 5.32
CA CYS A 24 8.80 -3.83 4.74
C CYS A 24 8.49 -4.69 3.52
N GLU A 25 7.38 -5.42 3.58
CA GLU A 25 6.99 -6.38 2.55
C GLU A 25 5.49 -6.32 2.31
N ILE A 26 5.05 -6.97 1.24
CA ILE A 26 3.64 -7.12 0.93
C ILE A 26 3.07 -8.22 1.84
N TYR A 27 2.00 -7.90 2.58
CA TYR A 27 1.28 -8.89 3.37
C TYR A 27 0.52 -9.87 2.42
N PRO A 28 0.43 -11.17 2.65
CA PRO A 28 0.78 -11.91 3.86
C PRO A 28 2.15 -12.63 3.80
N SER A 29 3.13 -12.08 3.16
CA SER A 29 4.44 -12.71 2.98
C SER A 29 5.23 -12.77 4.31
N ILE A 30 4.72 -13.52 5.27
CA ILE A 30 5.33 -13.67 6.58
C ILE A 30 6.24 -14.89 6.58
N ARG A 31 7.50 -14.66 6.87
CA ARG A 31 8.53 -15.68 6.94
C ARG A 31 8.74 -16.14 8.38
N LYS A 32 9.34 -17.33 8.55
CA LYS A 32 9.68 -17.86 9.89
C LYS A 32 10.63 -16.95 10.65
N GLU A 33 11.58 -16.33 9.95
CA GLU A 33 12.52 -15.39 10.53
C GLU A 33 12.09 -13.99 10.13
N LEU A 34 11.54 -13.28 11.10
CA LEU A 34 11.06 -11.92 10.93
C LEU A 34 12.00 -10.96 11.63
N LEU A 35 12.61 -10.08 10.86
CA LEU A 35 13.39 -8.96 11.42
C LEU A 35 12.43 -7.83 11.77
N ALA A 36 12.14 -7.74 13.04
CA ALA A 36 11.26 -6.71 13.59
C ALA A 36 12.08 -5.51 14.08
N PRO A 37 11.52 -4.29 14.06
CA PRO A 37 10.16 -3.94 13.62
C PRO A 37 9.94 -4.20 12.13
N ALA A 38 8.83 -4.84 11.82
CA ALA A 38 8.45 -5.15 10.45
C ALA A 38 7.16 -4.44 10.07
N LEU A 39 7.05 -4.14 8.79
CA LEU A 39 5.86 -3.51 8.22
C LEU A 39 5.37 -4.34 7.05
N PHE A 40 4.10 -4.71 7.09
CA PHE A 40 3.45 -5.44 6.00
C PHE A 40 2.36 -4.59 5.39
N VAL A 41 2.48 -4.32 4.10
CA VAL A 41 1.55 -3.46 3.35
C VAL A 41 0.65 -4.32 2.48
N GLU A 42 -0.64 -4.01 2.47
CA GLU A 42 -1.63 -4.74 1.69
C GLU A 42 -2.62 -3.78 1.05
N LEU A 43 -2.90 -3.98 -0.23
CA LEU A 43 -4.05 -3.36 -0.90
C LEU A 43 -5.27 -4.23 -0.63
N VAL A 44 -6.22 -3.72 0.14
CA VAL A 44 -7.34 -4.54 0.65
C VAL A 44 -8.65 -4.34 -0.09
N SER A 45 -8.82 -3.21 -0.75
CA SER A 45 -10.02 -2.99 -1.56
C SER A 45 -9.81 -1.97 -2.67
N LEU A 46 -10.56 -2.15 -3.73
CA LEU A 46 -10.69 -1.18 -4.82
C LEU A 46 -12.17 -0.91 -4.99
N GLU A 47 -12.53 0.35 -4.86
CA GLU A 47 -13.90 0.82 -5.03
C GLU A 47 -13.95 1.86 -6.15
N SER A 48 -15.14 2.10 -6.68
CA SER A 48 -15.35 3.12 -7.68
C SER A 48 -15.01 4.51 -7.13
N GLY A 49 -14.19 5.23 -7.84
CA GLY A 49 -13.87 6.62 -7.55
C GLY A 49 -14.63 7.58 -8.45
N LYS A 50 -14.38 8.87 -8.27
CA LYS A 50 -15.00 9.90 -9.11
C LYS A 50 -14.40 9.84 -10.52
N ASP A 51 -15.27 9.80 -11.53
CA ASP A 51 -14.85 9.84 -12.93
C ASP A 51 -14.01 11.10 -13.22
N PRO A 52 -12.77 10.93 -13.70
CA PRO A 52 -11.90 12.07 -14.00
C PRO A 52 -12.22 12.76 -15.33
N GLY A 53 -13.15 12.22 -16.13
CA GLY A 53 -13.48 12.76 -17.45
C GLY A 53 -12.44 12.51 -18.52
N THR A 54 -11.53 11.58 -18.31
CA THR A 54 -10.41 11.27 -19.21
C THR A 54 -10.48 9.87 -19.82
N GLU A 55 -11.58 9.16 -19.60
CA GLU A 55 -11.78 7.75 -19.92
C GLU A 55 -10.88 6.80 -19.11
N GLU A 56 -10.10 7.32 -18.17
CA GLU A 56 -9.43 6.49 -17.20
C GLU A 56 -10.43 6.01 -16.15
N LEU A 57 -10.18 4.82 -15.59
CA LEU A 57 -10.96 4.32 -14.48
C LEU A 57 -10.43 4.91 -13.19
N ALA A 58 -11.27 5.61 -12.45
CA ALA A 58 -10.93 6.09 -11.12
C ALA A 58 -11.27 5.04 -10.09
N LEU A 59 -10.29 4.68 -9.28
CA LEU A 59 -10.43 3.71 -8.20
C LEU A 59 -10.07 4.34 -6.86
N LYS A 60 -10.90 4.09 -5.86
CA LYS A 60 -10.59 4.38 -4.47
C LYS A 60 -9.91 3.14 -3.90
N ALA A 61 -8.62 3.25 -3.67
CA ALA A 61 -7.78 2.15 -3.21
C ALA A 61 -7.54 2.28 -1.71
N ARG A 62 -7.93 1.26 -0.97
CA ARG A 62 -7.71 1.18 0.47
C ARG A 62 -6.51 0.32 0.76
N PHE A 63 -5.57 0.88 1.49
CA PHE A 63 -4.36 0.21 1.92
C PHE A 63 -4.37 0.00 3.43
N GLU A 64 -3.80 -1.10 3.83
CA GLU A 64 -3.51 -1.40 5.23
C GLU A 64 -2.03 -1.70 5.40
N ALA A 65 -1.46 -1.23 6.50
CA ALA A 65 -0.12 -1.59 6.90
C ALA A 65 -0.15 -2.10 8.34
N ARG A 66 0.52 -3.22 8.57
CA ARG A 66 0.66 -3.79 9.91
C ARG A 66 2.09 -3.57 10.38
N ILE A 67 2.21 -2.83 11.49
CA ILE A 67 3.46 -2.71 12.23
C ILE A 67 3.53 -3.87 13.21
N VAL A 68 4.61 -4.63 13.13
CA VAL A 68 4.82 -5.83 13.93
C VAL A 68 6.11 -5.69 14.72
N ILE A 69 6.02 -5.79 16.04
CA ILE A 69 7.20 -5.82 16.90
C ILE A 69 7.10 -6.99 17.86
N ASP A 70 8.26 -7.43 18.37
CA ASP A 70 8.31 -8.47 19.39
C ASP A 70 7.64 -7.94 20.67
N SER A 71 6.63 -8.66 21.17
CA SER A 71 5.90 -8.25 22.36
C SER A 71 6.72 -8.34 23.64
N THR A 72 7.87 -9.02 23.60
CA THR A 72 8.73 -9.22 24.79
C THR A 72 9.72 -8.08 25.01
N ILE A 73 9.91 -7.19 24.03
CA ILE A 73 10.82 -6.05 24.22
C ILE A 73 10.23 -5.06 25.23
N GLU A 74 11.14 -4.40 25.96
CA GLU A 74 10.74 -3.40 26.94
C GLU A 74 9.97 -2.26 26.28
N ASN A 75 8.88 -1.84 26.88
CA ASN A 75 8.00 -0.78 26.39
C ASN A 75 7.38 -1.06 25.01
N ALA A 76 7.24 -2.33 24.62
CA ALA A 76 6.66 -2.71 23.32
C ALA A 76 5.33 -2.00 23.00
N PRO A 77 4.36 -1.88 23.93
CA PRO A 77 3.12 -1.17 23.64
C PRO A 77 3.32 0.30 23.28
N ILE A 78 4.29 0.96 23.86
CA ILE A 78 4.57 2.37 23.56
C ILE A 78 5.32 2.48 22.22
N ILE A 79 6.29 1.60 21.99
CA ILE A 79 7.11 1.59 20.78
C ILE A 79 6.24 1.35 19.55
N VAL A 80 5.35 0.37 19.61
CA VAL A 80 4.50 0.05 18.45
C VAL A 80 3.55 1.21 18.13
N ARG A 81 3.04 1.89 19.13
CA ARG A 81 2.18 3.07 18.94
C ARG A 81 2.94 4.23 18.32
N SER A 82 4.17 4.45 18.77
CA SER A 82 5.05 5.47 18.19
C SER A 82 5.35 5.19 16.73
N LEU A 83 5.68 3.95 16.40
CA LEU A 83 5.93 3.55 15.01
C LEU A 83 4.67 3.69 14.15
N ALA A 84 3.50 3.32 14.69
CA ALA A 84 2.25 3.49 13.98
C ALA A 84 1.96 4.95 13.65
N SER A 85 2.24 5.86 14.60
CA SER A 85 2.07 7.30 14.36
C SER A 85 3.04 7.83 13.31
N GLU A 86 4.26 7.32 13.27
CA GLU A 86 5.24 7.68 12.25
C GLU A 86 4.79 7.21 10.86
N VAL A 87 4.28 5.98 10.75
CA VAL A 87 3.72 5.47 9.51
C VAL A 87 2.53 6.33 9.06
N ALA A 88 1.62 6.64 9.97
CA ALA A 88 0.47 7.51 9.68
C ALA A 88 0.91 8.86 9.11
N LYS A 89 1.94 9.45 9.69
CA LYS A 89 2.51 10.71 9.22
C LYS A 89 3.07 10.60 7.80
N VAL A 90 3.79 9.52 7.51
CA VAL A 90 4.40 9.32 6.19
C VAL A 90 3.35 9.07 5.13
N VAL A 91 2.33 8.25 5.39
CA VAL A 91 1.30 7.94 4.38
C VAL A 91 0.39 9.12 4.10
N ASN A 92 0.17 9.98 5.07
CA ASN A 92 -0.73 11.12 4.89
C ASN A 92 -0.14 12.11 3.89
N LYS A 93 -0.90 12.42 2.86
CA LYS A 93 -0.54 13.32 1.76
C LYS A 93 0.62 12.83 0.89
N ASN A 94 1.02 11.57 1.00
CA ASN A 94 2.11 11.02 0.20
C ASN A 94 1.59 10.45 -1.12
N THR A 95 2.27 10.72 -2.21
CA THR A 95 1.97 10.14 -3.53
C THR A 95 2.97 9.07 -3.93
N TRP A 96 4.00 8.84 -3.11
CA TRP A 96 5.08 7.90 -3.37
C TRP A 96 5.87 8.21 -4.64
N ASN A 97 5.71 9.41 -5.20
CA ASN A 97 6.22 9.81 -6.51
C ASN A 97 5.79 8.88 -7.64
N VAL A 98 4.62 8.29 -7.49
CA VAL A 98 4.02 7.43 -8.52
C VAL A 98 2.95 8.20 -9.25
N GLU A 99 3.00 8.17 -10.59
CA GLU A 99 2.05 8.84 -11.44
C GLU A 99 0.64 8.25 -11.27
N ASN A 100 -0.37 9.10 -11.34
CA ASN A 100 -1.79 8.72 -11.21
C ASN A 100 -2.18 8.18 -9.82
N VAL A 101 -1.42 8.53 -8.82
CA VAL A 101 -1.72 8.24 -7.41
C VAL A 101 -1.97 9.56 -6.70
N SER A 102 -3.14 9.69 -6.10
CA SER A 102 -3.45 10.89 -5.30
C SER A 102 -2.66 10.91 -4.01
N PRO A 103 -2.52 12.08 -3.36
CA PRO A 103 -2.00 12.13 -2.00
C PRO A 103 -2.80 11.21 -1.08
N GLY A 104 -2.11 10.47 -0.23
CA GLY A 104 -2.74 9.56 0.71
C GLY A 104 -3.62 10.28 1.70
N GLU A 105 -4.71 9.66 2.06
CA GLU A 105 -5.62 10.12 3.11
C GLU A 105 -5.55 9.12 4.26
N PHE A 106 -4.93 9.53 5.35
CA PHE A 106 -4.88 8.70 6.55
C PHE A 106 -6.28 8.54 7.15
N ILE A 107 -6.65 7.31 7.48
CA ILE A 107 -7.96 6.97 8.04
C ILE A 107 -7.86 6.66 9.52
N SER A 108 -7.09 5.66 9.88
CA SER A 108 -7.00 5.20 11.27
C SER A 108 -5.72 4.42 11.54
N ALA A 109 -5.35 4.37 12.81
CA ALA A 109 -4.34 3.46 13.32
C ALA A 109 -4.88 2.87 14.63
N GLU A 110 -4.92 1.54 14.70
CA GLU A 110 -5.50 0.86 15.85
C GLU A 110 -4.83 -0.49 16.09
N ILE A 111 -5.04 -1.03 17.27
CA ILE A 111 -4.51 -2.34 17.61
C ILE A 111 -5.14 -3.41 16.71
N ASP A 112 -4.30 -4.31 16.19
CA ASP A 112 -4.77 -5.47 15.42
C ASP A 112 -4.58 -6.72 16.29
N GLY A 113 -5.65 -7.14 16.95
CA GLY A 113 -5.64 -8.27 17.87
C GLY A 113 -6.02 -9.61 17.25
N PHE A 114 -6.32 -9.62 15.94
CA PHE A 114 -6.88 -10.82 15.31
C PHE A 114 -6.04 -11.31 14.14
N ARG A 115 -4.82 -11.79 14.44
CA ARG A 115 -3.94 -12.40 13.45
C ARG A 115 -3.20 -13.56 14.12
N PRO A 116 -3.71 -14.80 14.04
CA PRO A 116 -3.09 -15.96 14.70
C PRO A 116 -1.62 -16.15 14.36
N GLU A 117 -1.23 -15.86 13.13
CA GLU A 117 0.15 -15.95 12.69
C GLU A 117 1.09 -14.93 13.34
N LEU A 118 0.52 -13.93 14.01
CA LEU A 118 1.26 -12.85 14.68
C LEU A 118 1.01 -12.81 16.19
N ASP A 119 0.53 -13.90 16.78
CA ASP A 119 0.15 -13.94 18.21
C ASP A 119 1.31 -13.60 19.16
N ALA A 120 2.55 -13.93 18.77
CA ALA A 120 3.72 -13.62 19.60
C ALA A 120 4.20 -12.17 19.48
N TYR A 121 3.50 -11.35 18.71
CA TYR A 121 3.90 -9.98 18.40
C TYR A 121 2.87 -8.97 18.87
N SER A 122 3.33 -7.74 19.05
CA SER A 122 2.44 -6.58 19.17
C SER A 122 2.23 -6.00 17.78
N VAL A 123 0.97 -5.87 17.37
CA VAL A 123 0.61 -5.48 16.02
C VAL A 123 -0.34 -4.29 16.05
N TRP A 124 -0.04 -3.28 15.23
CA TRP A 124 -0.93 -2.16 14.96
C TRP A 124 -1.24 -2.09 13.48
N LEU A 125 -2.48 -1.77 13.18
CA LEU A 125 -3.02 -1.65 11.82
C LEU A 125 -3.19 -0.18 11.49
N ILE A 126 -2.57 0.25 10.40
CA ILE A 126 -2.69 1.60 9.85
C ILE A 126 -3.46 1.49 8.54
N GLU A 127 -4.47 2.33 8.37
CA GLU A 127 -5.31 2.35 7.19
C GLU A 127 -5.28 3.71 6.52
N TRP A 128 -5.14 3.71 5.18
CA TRP A 128 -5.21 4.94 4.38
C TRP A 128 -5.77 4.66 2.99
N ILE A 129 -6.12 5.73 2.30
CA ILE A 129 -6.76 5.66 0.99
C ILE A 129 -5.98 6.49 -0.02
N HIS A 130 -5.88 5.97 -1.25
CA HIS A 130 -5.50 6.73 -2.43
C HIS A 130 -6.60 6.69 -3.47
N LEU A 131 -6.70 7.73 -4.28
CA LEU A 131 -7.40 7.65 -5.55
C LEU A 131 -6.39 7.29 -6.63
N LEU A 132 -6.71 6.29 -7.43
CA LEU A 132 -5.87 5.82 -8.53
C LEU A 132 -6.61 6.04 -9.84
N HIS A 133 -5.89 6.47 -10.87
CA HIS A 133 -6.42 6.53 -12.23
C HIS A 133 -5.76 5.43 -13.05
N ILE A 134 -6.58 4.51 -13.55
CA ILE A 134 -6.12 3.33 -14.28
C ILE A 134 -6.47 3.51 -15.75
N GLY A 135 -5.54 3.14 -16.60
CA GLY A 135 -5.71 3.25 -18.04
C GLY A 135 -4.94 4.44 -18.60
N ARG A 136 -5.35 4.86 -19.77
CA ARG A 136 -4.68 5.95 -20.47
C ARG A 136 -5.67 7.10 -20.69
N SER A 137 -5.24 8.30 -20.30
CA SER A 137 -6.02 9.50 -20.58
C SER A 137 -6.13 9.72 -22.09
N ILE A 138 -7.33 10.02 -22.55
CA ILE A 138 -7.56 10.41 -23.97
C ILE A 138 -6.85 11.72 -24.33
N TRP A 139 -6.47 12.50 -23.34
CA TRP A 139 -5.77 13.76 -23.53
C TRP A 139 -4.26 13.60 -23.72
N LYS A 140 -3.74 12.36 -23.62
CA LYS A 140 -2.35 12.02 -23.88
C LYS A 140 -2.21 11.27 -25.20
N ASP A 141 -2.79 11.77 -26.26
CA ASP A 141 -2.95 11.07 -27.53
C ASP A 141 -1.68 10.75 -28.31
N SER A 142 -0.61 11.47 -28.07
CA SER A 142 0.63 11.29 -28.83
C SER A 142 1.19 9.88 -28.79
N ASP A 143 0.79 9.09 -27.81
CA ASP A 143 1.30 7.74 -27.60
C ASP A 143 0.26 6.64 -27.81
N ILE A 144 -0.92 6.97 -28.32
CA ILE A 144 -1.92 5.96 -28.60
C ILE A 144 -1.41 5.09 -29.76
N ARG A 145 -1.14 3.85 -29.42
CA ARG A 145 -0.80 2.82 -30.39
C ARG A 145 -1.97 1.87 -30.52
N GLN A 146 -2.26 1.52 -31.75
CA GLN A 146 -3.20 0.45 -31.97
C GLN A 146 -2.55 -0.87 -31.61
N HIS A 147 -3.17 -1.58 -30.70
CA HIS A 147 -2.74 -2.91 -30.33
C HIS A 147 -3.70 -3.93 -30.91
N LYS A 148 -3.14 -4.96 -31.48
CA LYS A 148 -3.91 -6.10 -31.91
C LYS A 148 -4.35 -6.87 -30.68
N ILE A 149 -5.66 -7.07 -30.52
CA ILE A 149 -6.21 -7.82 -29.40
C ILE A 149 -6.40 -9.25 -29.85
N VAL A 150 -5.79 -10.16 -29.10
CA VAL A 150 -5.97 -11.59 -29.29
C VAL A 150 -6.86 -12.10 -28.16
N ILE A 151 -7.99 -12.68 -28.50
CA ILE A 151 -8.94 -13.21 -27.54
C ILE A 151 -8.90 -14.74 -27.63
N GLY A 152 -8.34 -15.39 -26.61
CA GLY A 152 -8.12 -16.83 -26.65
C GLY A 152 -7.21 -17.20 -27.80
N GLU A 153 -7.51 -18.29 -28.49
CA GLU A 153 -6.79 -18.72 -29.67
C GLU A 153 -7.23 -18.02 -30.96
N ASN A 154 -8.31 -17.26 -30.88
CA ASN A 154 -8.89 -16.60 -32.02
C ASN A 154 -8.39 -15.19 -32.11
N VAL A 155 -7.78 -14.89 -33.23
CA VAL A 155 -7.50 -13.53 -33.62
C VAL A 155 -8.77 -12.97 -34.22
N ARG A 156 -9.31 -11.94 -33.60
CA ARG A 156 -10.43 -11.19 -34.16
C ARG A 156 -9.88 -10.11 -35.08
N GLU A 157 -10.12 -10.30 -36.31
CA GLU A 157 -9.68 -9.38 -37.31
C GLU A 157 -10.78 -8.40 -37.72
#